data_8e609fb603a9358cc24ebf4792214c3d
#
_entry.id   8e609fb603a9358cc24ebf4792214c3d
#
_cell.length_a   1.000
_cell.length_b   1.000
_cell.length_c   1.000
_cell.angle_alpha   90.00
_cell.angle_beta   90.00
_cell.angle_gamma   90.00
#
_symmetry.space_group_name_H-M   'P 1'
#
loop_
_entity.id
_entity.type
_entity.pdbx_description
1 polymer ?
#
loop_
_entity_poly.entity_id
_entity_poly.type
_entity_poly.pdbx_seq_one_letter_code
_entity_poly.pdbx_strand_id
1 'polypeptide(L)'
;MILTTPLASAQIDMHCHMIPDSYLEAIKAHGMEMDEGFPIPAWDAEEHLKFMDEAGIQTSVLTMPAPQPYFGDGTESAFICRQFNEEAAALKALYPGRFLFCAALPLPDVDRALEEARYALEVLGADGVKLASNSYGQYLGDEELEPLMGYLNSRKAVIITHPHKPSAANEKLISAVPLASYEYLAETTRAILNMVEHDVLVRYPDLRVVVPHCGSFLPNALPRFKGLLPVMVKQGYMKPVDVDANLSRLYYDLAGAATDDAIESLLTVTEPSHILYGSDYPYFAATALIAAKKSLEARLAAHGLASEDILANNAARLFGADMPIREYGERIVRLAEIEVYPEKLNEYMEYAKVVGTVSMASEPGVIGLFSMQDKADPNKVYILEVYADREAYQAHLQTAHFKKYKEGTAEMVKSLKLIDTNPMITATLSKSAIQ
;
A
#
# COMPACT_ATOMS: atom_id res chain seq x y z
N MET A 1 -23.72 7.88 33.64
CA MET A 1 -23.24 6.71 32.95
C MET A 1 -23.08 7.14 31.48
N ILE A 2 -21.89 7.62 31.12
CA ILE A 2 -21.58 8.06 29.75
C ILE A 2 -21.32 6.76 29.01
N LEU A 3 -22.23 6.40 28.10
CA LEU A 3 -22.01 5.35 27.11
C LEU A 3 -20.90 5.82 26.18
N THR A 4 -19.67 5.42 26.45
CA THR A 4 -18.62 5.48 25.43
C THR A 4 -18.96 4.44 24.38
N THR A 5 -19.48 4.88 23.24
CA THR A 5 -19.51 4.08 22.03
C THR A 5 -18.06 3.65 21.78
N PRO A 6 -17.76 2.37 21.59
CA PRO A 6 -16.41 1.98 21.16
C PRO A 6 -16.14 2.70 19.85
N LEU A 7 -14.99 3.37 19.76
CA LEU A 7 -14.48 3.93 18.51
C LEU A 7 -14.44 2.79 17.49
N ALA A 8 -15.08 3.01 16.35
CA ALA A 8 -15.03 2.05 15.26
C ALA A 8 -13.56 1.84 14.87
N SER A 9 -13.11 0.60 14.78
CA SER A 9 -11.76 0.28 14.35
C SER A 9 -11.54 0.81 12.94
N ALA A 10 -10.36 1.36 12.67
CA ALA A 10 -10.02 1.97 11.40
C ALA A 10 -10.04 0.93 10.28
N GLN A 11 -10.95 1.10 9.32
CA GLN A 11 -11.14 0.17 8.22
C GLN A 11 -10.02 0.29 7.19
N ILE A 12 -9.53 -0.84 6.69
CA ILE A 12 -8.40 -0.93 5.76
C ILE A 12 -8.84 -1.64 4.48
N ASP A 13 -8.64 -0.97 3.36
CA ASP A 13 -8.83 -1.53 2.03
C ASP A 13 -7.51 -2.12 1.52
N MET A 14 -7.46 -3.45 1.43
CA MET A 14 -6.26 -4.20 1.06
C MET A 14 -6.09 -4.37 -0.44
N HIS A 15 -7.12 -4.05 -1.23
CA HIS A 15 -7.12 -4.24 -2.68
C HIS A 15 -7.69 -3.02 -3.38
N CYS A 16 -6.82 -2.11 -3.73
CA CYS A 16 -7.12 -0.97 -4.58
C CYS A 16 -5.90 -0.59 -5.42
N HIS A 17 -6.13 0.23 -6.44
CA HIS A 17 -5.11 0.54 -7.42
C HIS A 17 -4.82 2.03 -7.50
N MET A 18 -3.56 2.35 -7.67
CA MET A 18 -3.07 3.66 -8.08
C MET A 18 -2.73 3.62 -9.56
N ILE A 19 -3.25 4.56 -10.33
CA ILE A 19 -3.07 4.64 -11.78
C ILE A 19 -2.53 6.03 -12.13
N PRO A 20 -1.23 6.30 -11.86
CA PRO A 20 -0.65 7.60 -12.11
C PRO A 20 -0.43 7.84 -13.61
N ASP A 21 -0.36 9.12 -13.99
CA ASP A 21 -0.15 9.50 -15.38
C ASP A 21 1.14 8.92 -15.96
N SER A 22 2.21 8.81 -15.17
CA SER A 22 3.49 8.20 -15.58
C SER A 22 3.32 6.75 -16.04
N TYR A 23 2.53 5.97 -15.31
CA TYR A 23 2.20 4.59 -15.69
C TYR A 23 1.32 4.56 -16.95
N LEU A 24 0.29 5.41 -17.03
CA LEU A 24 -0.59 5.50 -18.19
C LEU A 24 0.19 5.88 -19.47
N GLU A 25 1.10 6.82 -19.38
CA GLU A 25 1.96 7.23 -20.50
C GLU A 25 2.84 6.06 -20.97
N ALA A 26 3.44 5.33 -20.03
CA ALA A 26 4.29 4.18 -20.33
C ALA A 26 3.54 3.07 -21.08
N ILE A 27 2.36 2.65 -20.60
CA ILE A 27 1.59 1.58 -21.26
C ILE A 27 1.02 2.03 -22.61
N LYS A 28 0.61 3.30 -22.75
CA LYS A 28 0.17 3.88 -24.04
C LYS A 28 1.28 3.94 -25.06
N ALA A 29 2.52 4.21 -24.66
CA ALA A 29 3.69 4.21 -25.54
C ALA A 29 3.89 2.82 -26.20
N HIS A 30 3.43 1.75 -25.56
CA HIS A 30 3.44 0.38 -26.07
C HIS A 30 2.10 -0.06 -26.70
N GLY A 31 1.23 0.90 -27.03
CA GLY A 31 -0.04 0.65 -27.71
C GLY A 31 -1.09 -0.02 -26.84
N MET A 32 -0.96 0.05 -25.50
CA MET A 32 -1.93 -0.51 -24.56
C MET A 32 -2.88 0.60 -24.09
N GLU A 33 -4.14 0.48 -24.46
CA GLU A 33 -5.21 1.39 -24.04
C GLU A 33 -6.19 0.73 -23.08
N MET A 34 -6.03 -0.57 -22.85
CA MET A 34 -6.93 -1.41 -22.07
C MET A 34 -6.13 -2.25 -21.08
N ASP A 35 -6.66 -2.41 -19.87
CA ASP A 35 -6.24 -3.43 -18.94
C ASP A 35 -6.83 -4.77 -19.36
N GLU A 36 -6.08 -5.51 -20.19
CA GLU A 36 -6.43 -6.88 -20.63
C GLU A 36 -7.90 -7.05 -21.05
N GLY A 37 -8.40 -6.07 -21.80
CA GLY A 37 -9.77 -6.04 -22.31
C GLY A 37 -10.75 -5.23 -21.46
N PHE A 38 -10.31 -4.63 -20.36
CA PHE A 38 -11.09 -3.69 -19.57
C PHE A 38 -10.58 -2.25 -19.76
N PRO A 39 -11.45 -1.24 -19.94
CA PRO A 39 -11.01 0.15 -20.02
C PRO A 39 -10.27 0.56 -18.73
N ILE A 40 -9.06 1.09 -18.87
CA ILE A 40 -8.31 1.58 -17.72
C ILE A 40 -9.02 2.82 -17.17
N PRO A 41 -9.45 2.81 -15.91
CA PRO A 41 -10.15 3.96 -15.33
C PRO A 41 -9.19 5.13 -15.11
N ALA A 42 -9.72 6.34 -15.14
CA ALA A 42 -9.03 7.50 -14.60
C ALA A 42 -8.89 7.37 -13.09
N TRP A 43 -7.77 7.82 -12.55
CA TRP A 43 -7.52 7.80 -11.12
C TRP A 43 -6.94 9.15 -10.68
N ASP A 44 -7.36 9.58 -9.51
CA ASP A 44 -6.88 10.78 -8.85
C ASP A 44 -6.88 10.55 -7.34
N ALA A 45 -5.86 11.04 -6.64
CA ALA A 45 -5.70 10.82 -5.21
C ALA A 45 -6.78 11.48 -4.36
N GLU A 46 -7.27 12.67 -4.75
CA GLU A 46 -8.31 13.39 -4.01
C GLU A 46 -9.67 12.72 -4.18
N GLU A 47 -9.99 12.22 -5.39
CA GLU A 47 -11.20 11.43 -5.62
C GLU A 47 -11.13 10.08 -4.90
N HIS A 48 -9.94 9.46 -4.80
CA HIS A 48 -9.76 8.25 -4.00
C HIS A 48 -9.99 8.53 -2.50
N LEU A 49 -9.44 9.59 -1.97
CA LEU A 49 -9.68 10.01 -0.58
C LEU A 49 -11.16 10.27 -0.31
N LYS A 50 -11.86 10.93 -1.23
CA LYS A 50 -13.30 11.17 -1.14
C LYS A 50 -14.09 9.87 -1.13
N PHE A 51 -13.74 8.92 -2.02
CA PHE A 51 -14.32 7.56 -1.99
C PHE A 51 -14.12 6.90 -0.63
N MET A 52 -12.89 6.95 -0.10
CA MET A 52 -12.57 6.39 1.22
C MET A 52 -13.43 7.00 2.32
N ASP A 53 -13.57 8.34 2.34
CA ASP A 53 -14.36 9.06 3.35
C ASP A 53 -15.85 8.67 3.27
N GLU A 54 -16.42 8.60 2.07
CA GLU A 54 -17.82 8.21 1.85
C GLU A 54 -18.06 6.72 2.17
N ALA A 55 -17.07 5.86 1.97
CA ALA A 55 -17.11 4.43 2.27
C ALA A 55 -16.77 4.09 3.74
N GLY A 56 -16.27 5.06 4.52
CA GLY A 56 -15.80 4.83 5.89
C GLY A 56 -14.47 4.05 5.95
N ILE A 57 -13.64 4.14 4.90
CA ILE A 57 -12.33 3.52 4.81
C ILE A 57 -11.28 4.50 5.33
N GLN A 58 -10.53 4.09 6.34
CA GLN A 58 -9.47 4.92 6.91
C GLN A 58 -8.19 4.84 6.07
N THR A 59 -7.80 3.65 5.65
CA THR A 59 -6.53 3.40 4.98
C THR A 59 -6.75 2.54 3.74
N SER A 60 -6.13 2.90 2.62
CA SER A 60 -6.09 2.09 1.38
C SER A 60 -4.65 1.68 1.05
N VAL A 61 -4.45 0.43 0.63
CA VAL A 61 -3.15 -0.10 0.23
C VAL A 61 -3.01 0.00 -1.29
N LEU A 62 -2.29 1.00 -1.75
CA LEU A 62 -2.09 1.26 -3.16
C LEU A 62 -1.24 0.19 -3.83
N THR A 63 -1.71 -0.33 -4.96
CA THR A 63 -0.98 -1.28 -5.81
C THR A 63 -1.02 -0.84 -7.26
N MET A 64 -0.01 -1.26 -8.05
CA MET A 64 -0.06 -1.12 -9.51
C MET A 64 -1.06 -2.14 -10.08
N PRO A 65 -2.00 -1.75 -10.95
CA PRO A 65 -2.91 -2.71 -11.59
C PRO A 65 -2.22 -3.58 -12.65
N ALA A 66 -2.98 -4.31 -13.45
CA ALA A 66 -2.56 -4.83 -14.74
C ALA A 66 -2.75 -3.75 -15.83
N PRO A 67 -2.03 -3.82 -16.96
CA PRO A 67 -0.98 -4.78 -17.30
C PRO A 67 0.32 -4.51 -16.54
N GLN A 68 1.16 -5.54 -16.39
CA GLN A 68 2.50 -5.34 -15.85
C GLN A 68 3.39 -4.53 -16.81
N PRO A 69 4.27 -3.65 -16.29
CA PRO A 69 5.06 -2.73 -17.12
C PRO A 69 6.32 -3.40 -17.68
N TYR A 70 6.20 -4.60 -18.22
CA TYR A 70 7.27 -5.28 -18.94
C TYR A 70 6.89 -5.46 -20.41
N PHE A 71 7.66 -4.85 -21.31
CA PHE A 71 7.41 -4.84 -22.74
C PHE A 71 8.59 -5.45 -23.52
N GLY A 72 9.37 -6.33 -22.86
CA GLY A 72 10.54 -6.98 -23.45
C GLY A 72 11.87 -6.37 -23.01
N ASP A 73 11.88 -5.27 -22.27
CA ASP A 73 13.07 -4.64 -21.70
C ASP A 73 12.97 -4.51 -20.18
N GLY A 74 13.81 -5.23 -19.45
CA GLY A 74 13.87 -5.18 -17.98
C GLY A 74 14.34 -3.84 -17.44
N THR A 75 15.12 -3.06 -18.20
CA THR A 75 15.58 -1.72 -17.79
C THR A 75 14.43 -0.72 -17.81
N GLU A 76 13.63 -0.75 -18.87
CA GLU A 76 12.42 0.07 -18.96
C GLU A 76 11.42 -0.30 -17.88
N SER A 77 11.18 -1.60 -17.68
CA SER A 77 10.30 -2.09 -16.63
C SER A 77 10.74 -1.61 -15.23
N ALA A 78 12.05 -1.68 -14.94
CA ALA A 78 12.60 -1.19 -13.68
C ALA A 78 12.40 0.32 -13.51
N PHE A 79 12.54 1.09 -14.57
CA PHE A 79 12.30 2.53 -14.55
C PHE A 79 10.83 2.85 -14.24
N ILE A 80 9.88 2.18 -14.91
CA ILE A 80 8.44 2.38 -14.68
C ILE A 80 8.04 1.98 -13.25
N CYS A 81 8.53 0.81 -12.77
CA CYS A 81 8.28 0.38 -11.40
C CYS A 81 8.84 1.39 -10.38
N ARG A 82 10.06 1.91 -10.61
CA ARG A 82 10.68 2.91 -9.75
C ARG A 82 9.85 4.18 -9.67
N GLN A 83 9.41 4.73 -10.81
CA GLN A 83 8.56 5.91 -10.83
C GLN A 83 7.26 5.68 -10.06
N PHE A 84 6.57 4.57 -10.32
CA PHE A 84 5.35 4.21 -9.59
C PHE A 84 5.58 4.15 -8.08
N ASN A 85 6.65 3.48 -7.64
CA ASN A 85 6.95 3.30 -6.23
C ASN A 85 7.29 4.63 -5.54
N GLU A 86 8.02 5.51 -6.20
CA GLU A 86 8.34 6.85 -5.69
C GLU A 86 7.10 7.73 -5.59
N GLU A 87 6.20 7.68 -6.57
CA GLU A 87 4.92 8.41 -6.53
C GLU A 87 4.01 7.87 -5.40
N ALA A 88 3.93 6.55 -5.22
CA ALA A 88 3.18 5.94 -4.13
C ALA A 88 3.75 6.31 -2.75
N ALA A 89 5.08 6.33 -2.61
CA ALA A 89 5.75 6.76 -1.38
C ALA A 89 5.48 8.26 -1.09
N ALA A 90 5.47 9.09 -2.13
CA ALA A 90 5.12 10.49 -2.01
C ALA A 90 3.67 10.69 -1.53
N LEU A 91 2.71 9.92 -2.07
CA LEU A 91 1.32 9.96 -1.61
C LEU A 91 1.16 9.46 -0.17
N LYS A 92 1.86 8.39 0.20
CA LYS A 92 1.89 7.91 1.59
C LYS A 92 2.42 8.97 2.55
N ALA A 93 3.45 9.68 2.17
CA ALA A 93 4.02 10.77 2.96
C ALA A 93 3.09 12.00 3.01
N LEU A 94 2.38 12.27 1.89
CA LEU A 94 1.47 13.39 1.75
C LEU A 94 0.18 13.21 2.56
N TYR A 95 -0.35 11.98 2.57
CA TYR A 95 -1.60 11.62 3.25
C TYR A 95 -1.32 10.52 4.29
N PRO A 96 -0.57 10.83 5.36
CA PRO A 96 -0.16 9.85 6.34
C PRO A 96 -1.39 9.14 6.94
N GLY A 97 -1.34 7.79 7.04
CA GLY A 97 -2.44 6.94 7.53
C GLY A 97 -3.63 6.76 6.59
N ARG A 98 -3.64 7.51 5.47
CA ARG A 98 -4.67 7.30 4.44
C ARG A 98 -4.17 6.32 3.39
N PHE A 99 -2.90 6.37 3.03
CA PHE A 99 -2.31 5.47 2.07
C PHE A 99 -1.15 4.68 2.65
N LEU A 100 -1.17 3.38 2.42
CA LEU A 100 -0.04 2.47 2.41
C LEU A 100 0.24 2.10 0.95
N PHE A 101 1.35 1.45 0.65
CA PHE A 101 1.58 0.93 -0.69
C PHE A 101 2.39 -0.35 -0.70
N CYS A 102 2.08 -1.22 -1.65
CA CYS A 102 2.88 -2.37 -2.01
C CYS A 102 3.61 -2.09 -3.33
N ALA A 103 4.92 -2.22 -3.29
CA ALA A 103 5.79 -1.84 -4.39
C ALA A 103 5.58 -2.73 -5.63
N ALA A 104 5.57 -2.13 -6.81
CA ALA A 104 5.67 -2.82 -8.09
C ALA A 104 7.11 -3.28 -8.32
N LEU A 105 7.28 -4.49 -8.86
CA LEU A 105 8.60 -5.06 -9.13
C LEU A 105 8.73 -5.43 -10.63
N PRO A 106 9.91 -5.20 -11.25
CA PRO A 106 10.12 -5.38 -12.68
C PRO A 106 10.36 -6.84 -13.09
N LEU A 107 9.51 -7.76 -12.62
CA LEU A 107 9.54 -9.14 -13.09
C LEU A 107 9.15 -9.21 -14.59
N PRO A 108 9.72 -10.16 -15.34
CA PRO A 108 10.45 -11.36 -14.92
C PRO A 108 11.96 -11.17 -14.65
N ASP A 109 12.51 -9.95 -14.69
CA ASP A 109 13.92 -9.69 -14.37
C ASP A 109 14.14 -9.75 -12.85
N VAL A 110 14.55 -10.93 -12.35
CA VAL A 110 14.67 -11.20 -10.92
C VAL A 110 15.73 -10.35 -10.23
N ASP A 111 16.86 -10.09 -10.89
CA ASP A 111 17.94 -9.28 -10.30
C ASP A 111 17.46 -7.84 -10.07
N ARG A 112 16.83 -7.23 -11.08
CA ARG A 112 16.24 -5.89 -10.94
C ARG A 112 15.06 -5.87 -9.98
N ALA A 113 14.25 -6.93 -9.95
CA ALA A 113 13.15 -7.05 -8.99
C ALA A 113 13.66 -7.09 -7.54
N LEU A 114 14.78 -7.77 -7.29
CA LEU A 114 15.42 -7.81 -5.98
C LEU A 114 16.02 -6.45 -5.58
N GLU A 115 16.66 -5.76 -6.52
CA GLU A 115 17.17 -4.39 -6.30
C GLU A 115 16.03 -3.42 -5.97
N GLU A 116 14.94 -3.47 -6.75
CA GLU A 116 13.76 -2.62 -6.54
C GLU A 116 13.05 -2.93 -5.23
N ALA A 117 12.90 -4.21 -4.87
CA ALA A 117 12.32 -4.61 -3.60
C ALA A 117 13.13 -4.07 -2.40
N ARG A 118 14.47 -4.10 -2.48
CA ARG A 118 15.34 -3.51 -1.45
C ARG A 118 15.12 -2.00 -1.33
N TYR A 119 15.15 -1.31 -2.45
CA TYR A 119 14.96 0.14 -2.46
C TYR A 119 13.57 0.53 -1.93
N ALA A 120 12.52 -0.14 -2.41
CA ALA A 120 11.16 0.17 -1.98
C ALA A 120 10.94 -0.08 -0.47
N LEU A 121 11.38 -1.23 0.03
CA LEU A 121 11.15 -1.60 1.43
C LEU A 121 12.09 -0.87 2.40
N GLU A 122 13.35 -0.61 2.02
CA GLU A 122 14.36 -0.07 2.94
C GLU A 122 14.50 1.47 2.84
N VAL A 123 14.21 2.05 1.67
CA VAL A 123 14.39 3.49 1.43
C VAL A 123 13.05 4.22 1.33
N LEU A 124 12.12 3.70 0.52
CA LEU A 124 10.82 4.34 0.31
C LEU A 124 9.81 4.02 1.42
N GLY A 125 10.08 3.00 2.24
CA GLY A 125 9.17 2.57 3.30
C GLY A 125 7.88 1.93 2.77
N ALA A 126 7.99 1.14 1.69
CA ALA A 126 6.87 0.32 1.21
C ALA A 126 6.41 -0.65 2.30
N ASP A 127 5.11 -0.89 2.36
CA ASP A 127 4.49 -1.76 3.37
C ASP A 127 4.48 -3.24 2.95
N GLY A 128 4.81 -3.49 1.68
CA GLY A 128 4.90 -4.81 1.08
C GLY A 128 5.29 -4.71 -0.39
N VAL A 129 5.05 -5.77 -1.12
CA VAL A 129 5.23 -5.82 -2.58
C VAL A 129 3.98 -6.36 -3.27
N LYS A 130 3.74 -5.95 -4.50
CA LYS A 130 2.71 -6.52 -5.36
C LYS A 130 3.38 -7.47 -6.36
N LEU A 131 2.94 -8.71 -6.42
CA LEU A 131 3.37 -9.68 -7.41
C LEU A 131 2.18 -10.11 -8.28
N ALA A 132 2.42 -10.22 -9.59
CA ALA A 132 1.41 -10.78 -10.47
C ALA A 132 1.31 -12.30 -10.32
N SER A 133 0.16 -12.87 -10.67
CA SER A 133 -0.05 -14.33 -10.74
C SER A 133 1.00 -15.04 -11.59
N ASN A 134 1.40 -14.39 -12.68
CA ASN A 134 2.56 -14.79 -13.47
C ASN A 134 3.21 -13.56 -14.12
N SER A 135 4.51 -13.66 -14.40
CA SER A 135 5.27 -12.64 -15.12
C SER A 135 5.87 -13.31 -16.36
N TYR A 136 5.17 -13.21 -17.50
CA TYR A 136 5.56 -13.85 -18.76
C TYR A 136 5.78 -15.37 -18.64
N GLY A 137 4.94 -16.05 -17.86
CA GLY A 137 4.99 -17.48 -17.64
C GLY A 137 5.86 -17.92 -16.46
N GLN A 138 6.54 -17.00 -15.79
CA GLN A 138 7.20 -17.25 -14.52
C GLN A 138 6.17 -17.14 -13.40
N TYR A 139 5.91 -18.25 -12.72
CA TYR A 139 4.96 -18.33 -11.62
C TYR A 139 5.65 -18.21 -10.26
N LEU A 140 4.86 -17.96 -9.21
CA LEU A 140 5.37 -17.56 -7.88
C LEU A 140 6.15 -18.64 -7.13
N GLY A 141 6.08 -19.90 -7.56
CA GLY A 141 6.85 -21.01 -6.99
C GLY A 141 8.09 -21.40 -7.78
N ASP A 142 8.35 -20.74 -8.93
CA ASP A 142 9.46 -21.09 -9.81
C ASP A 142 10.83 -20.80 -9.15
N GLU A 143 11.82 -21.66 -9.43
CA GLU A 143 13.15 -21.61 -8.80
C GLU A 143 13.88 -20.30 -9.05
N GLU A 144 13.63 -19.64 -10.17
CA GLU A 144 14.23 -18.35 -10.52
C GLU A 144 13.87 -17.26 -9.48
N LEU A 145 12.71 -17.38 -8.83
CA LEU A 145 12.27 -16.40 -7.81
C LEU A 145 12.86 -16.63 -6.42
N GLU A 146 13.64 -17.72 -6.20
CA GLU A 146 14.24 -18.03 -4.90
C GLU A 146 15.00 -16.86 -4.26
N PRO A 147 15.85 -16.09 -4.98
CA PRO A 147 16.55 -14.96 -4.39
C PRO A 147 15.60 -13.86 -3.88
N LEU A 148 14.54 -13.58 -4.64
CA LEU A 148 13.52 -12.61 -4.27
C LEU A 148 12.68 -13.10 -3.08
N MET A 149 12.19 -14.34 -3.14
CA MET A 149 11.37 -14.94 -2.06
C MET A 149 12.15 -15.01 -0.74
N GLY A 150 13.44 -15.43 -0.81
CA GLY A 150 14.32 -15.45 0.36
C GLY A 150 14.53 -14.06 0.98
N TYR A 151 14.73 -13.04 0.16
CA TYR A 151 14.81 -11.66 0.65
C TYR A 151 13.50 -11.20 1.28
N LEU A 152 12.37 -11.37 0.60
CA LEU A 152 11.05 -10.97 1.10
C LEU A 152 10.71 -11.68 2.40
N ASN A 153 11.04 -12.97 2.53
CA ASN A 153 10.89 -13.71 3.78
C ASN A 153 11.71 -13.11 4.91
N SER A 154 12.98 -12.75 4.65
CA SER A 154 13.85 -12.11 5.67
C SER A 154 13.30 -10.78 6.17
N ARG A 155 12.49 -10.11 5.37
CA ARG A 155 11.81 -8.84 5.70
C ARG A 155 10.42 -9.04 6.29
N LYS A 156 9.94 -10.29 6.37
CA LYS A 156 8.55 -10.64 6.74
C LYS A 156 7.52 -9.88 5.89
N ALA A 157 7.83 -9.75 4.61
CA ALA A 157 7.09 -8.88 3.71
C ALA A 157 5.66 -9.37 3.48
N VAL A 158 4.74 -8.41 3.34
CA VAL A 158 3.41 -8.65 2.80
C VAL A 158 3.53 -8.71 1.27
N ILE A 159 2.96 -9.74 0.68
CA ILE A 159 2.86 -9.91 -0.77
C ILE A 159 1.38 -9.85 -1.14
N ILE A 160 0.98 -8.80 -1.84
CA ILE A 160 -0.36 -8.77 -2.46
C ILE A 160 -0.21 -9.38 -3.84
N THR A 161 -0.86 -10.52 -4.08
CA THR A 161 -0.92 -11.10 -5.41
C THR A 161 -2.03 -10.44 -6.23
N HIS A 162 -1.79 -10.23 -7.53
CA HIS A 162 -2.81 -9.70 -8.43
C HIS A 162 -2.78 -10.49 -9.74
N PRO A 163 -3.94 -10.83 -10.29
CA PRO A 163 -3.99 -11.56 -11.54
C PRO A 163 -3.35 -10.80 -12.71
N HIS A 164 -2.87 -11.57 -13.65
CA HIS A 164 -2.39 -11.13 -14.95
C HIS A 164 -2.77 -12.19 -15.97
N LYS A 165 -2.93 -11.80 -17.22
CA LYS A 165 -3.27 -12.74 -18.29
C LYS A 165 -2.30 -13.91 -18.37
N PRO A 166 -2.77 -15.11 -18.75
CA PRO A 166 -1.87 -16.23 -19.01
C PRO A 166 -0.93 -15.91 -20.17
N SER A 167 0.36 -16.20 -20.02
CA SER A 167 1.40 -15.90 -21.03
C SER A 167 1.17 -16.60 -22.37
N ALA A 168 0.50 -17.73 -22.34
CA ALA A 168 0.21 -18.59 -23.52
C ALA A 168 -1.28 -18.54 -23.92
N ALA A 169 -2.00 -17.46 -23.58
CA ALA A 169 -3.41 -17.34 -23.97
C ALA A 169 -3.56 -17.35 -25.52
N ASN A 170 -4.36 -18.28 -26.00
CA ASN A 170 -4.76 -18.24 -27.40
C ASN A 170 -5.86 -17.19 -27.57
N GLU A 171 -5.59 -16.16 -28.36
CA GLU A 171 -6.55 -15.06 -28.62
C GLU A 171 -7.93 -15.56 -29.09
N LYS A 172 -8.02 -16.73 -29.71
CA LYS A 172 -9.29 -17.33 -30.12
C LYS A 172 -10.11 -17.90 -28.96
N LEU A 173 -9.53 -18.07 -27.78
CA LEU A 173 -10.23 -18.52 -26.58
C LEU A 173 -10.72 -17.34 -25.73
N ILE A 174 -10.27 -16.12 -26.03
CA ILE A 174 -10.70 -14.92 -25.32
C ILE A 174 -12.14 -14.64 -25.76
N SER A 175 -13.03 -14.62 -24.79
CA SER A 175 -14.42 -14.28 -25.01
C SER A 175 -14.59 -12.78 -25.29
N ALA A 176 -15.81 -12.34 -25.66
CA ALA A 176 -16.12 -10.93 -25.81
C ALA A 176 -16.15 -10.13 -24.48
N VAL A 177 -15.97 -10.81 -23.34
CA VAL A 177 -15.87 -10.20 -22.02
C VAL A 177 -14.40 -10.04 -21.62
N PRO A 178 -14.08 -9.04 -20.77
CA PRO A 178 -12.71 -8.85 -20.28
C PRO A 178 -12.12 -10.08 -19.61
N LEU A 179 -10.79 -10.24 -19.65
CA LEU A 179 -10.08 -11.36 -19.03
C LEU A 179 -10.34 -11.44 -17.52
N ALA A 180 -10.60 -10.32 -16.88
CA ALA A 180 -10.99 -10.25 -15.48
C ALA A 180 -12.20 -11.13 -15.13
N SER A 181 -13.09 -11.45 -16.10
CA SER A 181 -14.29 -12.24 -15.86
C SER A 181 -14.01 -13.71 -15.55
N TYR A 182 -12.91 -14.27 -16.06
CA TYR A 182 -12.58 -15.69 -15.91
C TYR A 182 -11.07 -15.94 -15.77
N GLU A 183 -10.27 -15.40 -16.69
CA GLU A 183 -8.85 -15.73 -16.77
C GLU A 183 -8.09 -15.28 -15.51
N TYR A 184 -8.47 -14.15 -14.93
CA TYR A 184 -7.86 -13.66 -13.70
C TYR A 184 -8.07 -14.62 -12.53
N LEU A 185 -9.27 -15.18 -12.40
CA LEU A 185 -9.55 -16.15 -11.35
C LEU A 185 -8.80 -17.48 -11.59
N ALA A 186 -8.68 -17.90 -12.84
CA ALA A 186 -7.94 -19.09 -13.23
C ALA A 186 -6.43 -18.93 -12.98
N GLU A 187 -5.86 -17.78 -13.34
CA GLU A 187 -4.44 -17.49 -13.18
C GLU A 187 -4.03 -17.31 -11.73
N THR A 188 -4.85 -16.62 -10.92
CA THR A 188 -4.65 -16.56 -9.48
C THR A 188 -4.61 -17.97 -8.87
N THR A 189 -5.58 -18.81 -9.23
CA THR A 189 -5.64 -20.19 -8.76
C THR A 189 -4.39 -20.97 -9.18
N ARG A 190 -3.95 -20.86 -10.43
CA ARG A 190 -2.74 -21.48 -10.95
C ARG A 190 -1.50 -21.06 -10.17
N ALA A 191 -1.35 -19.75 -9.92
CA ALA A 191 -0.21 -19.20 -9.19
C ALA A 191 -0.14 -19.74 -7.76
N ILE A 192 -1.26 -19.80 -7.06
CA ILE A 192 -1.28 -20.33 -5.69
C ILE A 192 -1.02 -21.83 -5.66
N LEU A 193 -1.58 -22.61 -6.58
CA LEU A 193 -1.27 -24.03 -6.67
C LEU A 193 0.21 -24.27 -7.02
N ASN A 194 0.81 -23.47 -7.89
CA ASN A 194 2.24 -23.52 -8.17
C ASN A 194 3.09 -23.22 -6.92
N MET A 195 2.71 -22.22 -6.10
CA MET A 195 3.39 -21.98 -4.81
C MET A 195 3.29 -23.20 -3.88
N VAL A 196 2.12 -23.85 -3.83
CA VAL A 196 1.91 -25.04 -3.00
C VAL A 196 2.74 -26.22 -3.52
N GLU A 197 2.78 -26.46 -4.84
CA GLU A 197 3.57 -27.53 -5.47
C GLU A 197 5.07 -27.41 -5.16
N HIS A 198 5.57 -26.19 -4.93
CA HIS A 198 6.96 -25.91 -4.60
C HIS A 198 7.20 -25.64 -3.09
N ASP A 199 6.19 -25.90 -2.25
CA ASP A 199 6.28 -25.72 -0.79
C ASP A 199 6.75 -24.31 -0.36
N VAL A 200 6.39 -23.28 -1.12
CA VAL A 200 6.93 -21.91 -0.94
C VAL A 200 6.69 -21.40 0.47
N LEU A 201 5.46 -21.49 1.00
CA LEU A 201 5.13 -20.95 2.31
C LEU A 201 5.61 -21.81 3.48
N VAL A 202 6.00 -23.06 3.22
CA VAL A 202 6.69 -23.91 4.19
C VAL A 202 8.18 -23.56 4.24
N ARG A 203 8.79 -23.31 3.08
CA ARG A 203 10.21 -22.92 2.97
C ARG A 203 10.45 -21.48 3.40
N TYR A 204 9.47 -20.60 3.19
CA TYR A 204 9.52 -19.18 3.52
C TYR A 204 8.38 -18.80 4.49
N PRO A 205 8.47 -19.22 5.77
CA PRO A 205 7.35 -19.19 6.71
C PRO A 205 7.00 -17.78 7.22
N ASP A 206 7.85 -16.79 7.01
CA ASP A 206 7.60 -15.41 7.43
C ASP A 206 6.92 -14.57 6.33
N LEU A 207 6.74 -15.10 5.12
CA LEU A 207 5.96 -14.46 4.06
C LEU A 207 4.48 -14.37 4.43
N ARG A 208 3.85 -13.28 4.07
CA ARG A 208 2.42 -13.00 4.29
C ARG A 208 1.78 -12.74 2.93
N VAL A 209 1.17 -13.76 2.35
CA VAL A 209 0.64 -13.70 0.98
C VAL A 209 -0.87 -13.48 1.00
N VAL A 210 -1.33 -12.44 0.31
CA VAL A 210 -2.75 -12.12 0.13
C VAL A 210 -3.19 -12.57 -1.25
N VAL A 211 -4.21 -13.41 -1.28
CA VAL A 211 -4.84 -13.96 -2.50
C VAL A 211 -6.11 -13.16 -2.79
N PRO A 212 -6.26 -12.58 -3.99
CA PRO A 212 -7.38 -11.72 -4.31
C PRO A 212 -8.67 -12.48 -4.63
N HIS A 213 -9.78 -11.72 -4.70
CA HIS A 213 -11.06 -12.13 -5.27
C HIS A 213 -11.66 -13.37 -4.61
N CYS A 214 -11.83 -13.34 -3.28
CA CYS A 214 -12.40 -14.46 -2.49
C CYS A 214 -11.65 -15.80 -2.70
N GLY A 215 -10.32 -15.77 -2.93
CA GLY A 215 -9.55 -16.96 -3.22
C GLY A 215 -9.74 -17.54 -4.62
N SER A 216 -10.46 -16.80 -5.50
CA SER A 216 -10.64 -17.16 -6.91
C SER A 216 -11.29 -18.53 -7.08
N PHE A 217 -10.75 -19.44 -7.90
CA PHE A 217 -11.23 -20.82 -8.03
C PHE A 217 -10.54 -21.80 -7.08
N LEU A 218 -9.67 -21.33 -6.19
CA LEU A 218 -8.88 -22.19 -5.31
C LEU A 218 -9.74 -23.15 -4.47
N PRO A 219 -10.84 -22.71 -3.80
CA PRO A 219 -11.67 -23.61 -3.00
C PRO A 219 -12.23 -24.78 -3.82
N ASN A 220 -12.63 -24.52 -5.05
CA ASN A 220 -13.21 -25.54 -5.94
C ASN A 220 -12.15 -26.47 -6.59
N ALA A 221 -10.92 -25.97 -6.79
CA ALA A 221 -9.82 -26.74 -7.38
C ALA A 221 -9.13 -27.68 -6.38
N LEU A 222 -9.05 -27.29 -5.11
CA LEU A 222 -8.30 -27.98 -4.06
C LEU A 222 -8.67 -29.46 -3.85
N PRO A 223 -9.96 -29.87 -3.81
CA PRO A 223 -10.28 -31.30 -3.61
C PRO A 223 -9.69 -32.19 -4.71
N ARG A 224 -9.73 -31.74 -5.95
CA ARG A 224 -9.13 -32.46 -7.09
C ARG A 224 -7.60 -32.43 -7.02
N PHE A 225 -7.02 -31.29 -6.72
CA PHE A 225 -5.58 -31.12 -6.56
C PHE A 225 -5.03 -32.05 -5.47
N LYS A 226 -5.58 -32.00 -4.25
CA LYS A 226 -5.22 -32.87 -3.14
C LYS A 226 -5.38 -34.37 -3.48
N GLY A 227 -6.42 -34.73 -4.24
CA GLY A 227 -6.66 -36.12 -4.64
C GLY A 227 -5.62 -36.66 -5.63
N LEU A 228 -5.02 -35.82 -6.48
CA LEU A 228 -4.03 -36.19 -7.48
C LEU A 228 -2.59 -36.25 -6.93
N LEU A 229 -2.24 -35.42 -5.95
CA LEU A 229 -0.89 -35.31 -5.40
C LEU A 229 -0.29 -36.64 -4.98
N PRO A 230 -0.96 -37.50 -4.19
CA PRO A 230 -0.39 -38.80 -3.77
C PRO A 230 -0.03 -39.71 -4.95
N VAL A 231 -0.79 -39.60 -6.03
CA VAL A 231 -0.53 -40.39 -7.26
C VAL A 231 0.76 -39.92 -7.94
N MET A 232 0.93 -38.59 -8.06
CA MET A 232 2.09 -37.99 -8.68
C MET A 232 3.37 -38.25 -7.86
N VAL A 233 3.28 -38.15 -6.54
CA VAL A 233 4.38 -38.45 -5.62
C VAL A 233 4.77 -39.93 -5.73
N LYS A 234 3.79 -40.87 -5.71
CA LYS A 234 4.03 -42.30 -5.83
C LYS A 234 4.72 -42.66 -7.15
N GLN A 235 4.43 -41.97 -8.21
CA GLN A 235 5.05 -42.18 -9.53
C GLN A 235 6.39 -41.45 -9.70
N GLY A 236 6.83 -40.66 -8.72
CA GLY A 236 8.10 -39.94 -8.76
C GLY A 236 8.11 -38.70 -9.62
N TYR A 237 6.94 -38.15 -9.99
CA TYR A 237 6.82 -36.91 -10.78
C TYR A 237 6.98 -35.68 -9.94
N MET A 238 6.77 -35.76 -8.63
CA MET A 238 6.95 -34.64 -7.71
C MET A 238 7.34 -35.14 -6.32
N LYS A 239 7.87 -34.23 -5.50
CA LYS A 239 8.12 -34.47 -4.07
C LYS A 239 6.82 -34.36 -3.27
N PRO A 240 6.73 -34.97 -2.09
CA PRO A 240 5.64 -34.69 -1.15
C PRO A 240 5.63 -33.23 -0.77
N VAL A 241 4.44 -32.61 -0.70
CA VAL A 241 4.23 -31.24 -0.28
C VAL A 241 3.18 -31.19 0.82
N ASP A 242 3.33 -30.26 1.77
CA ASP A 242 2.35 -30.05 2.82
C ASP A 242 1.35 -28.98 2.38
N VAL A 243 0.27 -29.43 1.74
CA VAL A 243 -0.76 -28.52 1.20
C VAL A 243 -1.41 -27.69 2.30
N ASP A 244 -1.74 -28.32 3.43
CA ASP A 244 -2.47 -27.61 4.51
C ASP A 244 -1.56 -26.60 5.23
N ALA A 245 -0.28 -26.94 5.41
CA ALA A 245 0.70 -25.98 5.96
C ALA A 245 0.92 -24.77 5.05
N ASN A 246 0.92 -24.95 3.72
CA ASN A 246 0.98 -23.83 2.78
C ASN A 246 -0.30 -22.99 2.86
N LEU A 247 -1.46 -23.60 2.75
CA LEU A 247 -2.75 -22.89 2.71
C LEU A 247 -3.06 -22.13 3.99
N SER A 248 -2.69 -22.66 5.16
CA SER A 248 -2.94 -22.02 6.47
C SER A 248 -2.20 -20.69 6.67
N ARG A 249 -1.26 -20.35 5.77
CA ARG A 249 -0.47 -19.12 5.80
C ARG A 249 -0.97 -18.04 4.84
N LEU A 250 -1.95 -18.39 4.00
CA LEU A 250 -2.53 -17.47 3.03
C LEU A 250 -3.60 -16.58 3.70
N TYR A 251 -3.64 -15.35 3.26
CA TYR A 251 -4.73 -14.40 3.50
C TYR A 251 -5.54 -14.21 2.23
N TYR A 252 -6.77 -13.75 2.36
CA TYR A 252 -7.69 -13.64 1.22
C TYR A 252 -8.47 -12.35 1.28
N ASP A 253 -8.46 -11.55 0.22
CA ASP A 253 -9.32 -10.39 0.16
C ASP A 253 -10.69 -10.70 -0.47
N LEU A 254 -11.64 -9.84 -0.18
CA LEU A 254 -13.02 -9.94 -0.67
C LEU A 254 -13.32 -8.99 -1.84
N ALA A 255 -12.28 -8.53 -2.56
CA ALA A 255 -12.48 -7.67 -3.72
C ALA A 255 -13.32 -8.33 -4.81
N GLY A 256 -14.02 -7.53 -5.59
CA GLY A 256 -14.88 -8.02 -6.65
C GLY A 256 -16.22 -8.57 -6.14
N ALA A 257 -16.53 -9.82 -6.44
CA ALA A 257 -17.85 -10.39 -6.19
C ALA A 257 -17.88 -11.26 -4.91
N ALA A 258 -17.83 -10.65 -3.72
CA ALA A 258 -18.04 -11.34 -2.45
C ALA A 258 -19.53 -11.71 -2.26
N THR A 259 -20.00 -12.71 -3.01
CA THR A 259 -21.34 -13.29 -2.86
C THR A 259 -21.38 -14.24 -1.65
N ASP A 260 -22.58 -14.62 -1.22
CA ASP A 260 -22.75 -15.59 -0.13
C ASP A 260 -22.06 -16.92 -0.47
N ASP A 261 -22.25 -17.44 -1.70
CA ASP A 261 -21.61 -18.67 -2.17
C ASP A 261 -20.08 -18.56 -2.19
N ALA A 262 -19.52 -17.40 -2.56
CA ALA A 262 -18.09 -17.17 -2.57
C ALA A 262 -17.50 -17.16 -1.15
N ILE A 263 -18.19 -16.52 -0.20
CA ILE A 263 -17.80 -16.50 1.21
C ILE A 263 -17.86 -17.92 1.81
N GLU A 264 -18.95 -18.67 1.56
CA GLU A 264 -19.07 -20.06 2.02
C GLU A 264 -17.95 -20.95 1.44
N SER A 265 -17.67 -20.83 0.15
CA SER A 265 -16.57 -21.55 -0.50
C SER A 265 -15.21 -21.18 0.12
N LEU A 266 -14.96 -19.90 0.35
CA LEU A 266 -13.72 -19.41 0.96
C LEU A 266 -13.52 -19.98 2.37
N LEU A 267 -14.57 -20.03 3.18
CA LEU A 267 -14.54 -20.58 4.54
C LEU A 267 -14.23 -22.10 4.59
N THR A 268 -14.27 -22.79 3.45
CA THR A 268 -13.81 -24.19 3.40
C THR A 268 -12.28 -24.33 3.37
N VAL A 269 -11.55 -23.25 3.10
CA VAL A 269 -10.08 -23.29 2.91
C VAL A 269 -9.32 -22.34 3.83
N THR A 270 -10.01 -21.47 4.55
CA THR A 270 -9.37 -20.52 5.47
C THR A 270 -10.23 -20.20 6.69
N GLU A 271 -9.57 -19.65 7.71
CA GLU A 271 -10.22 -19.15 8.93
C GLU A 271 -10.63 -17.68 8.78
N PRO A 272 -11.67 -17.21 9.47
CA PRO A 272 -12.11 -15.82 9.43
C PRO A 272 -11.01 -14.78 9.72
N SER A 273 -10.01 -15.13 10.52
CA SER A 273 -8.87 -14.26 10.85
C SER A 273 -7.93 -13.96 9.69
N HIS A 274 -8.05 -14.69 8.59
CA HIS A 274 -7.25 -14.53 7.37
C HIS A 274 -8.04 -13.89 6.22
N ILE A 275 -9.28 -13.44 6.48
CA ILE A 275 -10.12 -12.77 5.48
C ILE A 275 -9.96 -11.25 5.65
N LEU A 276 -9.78 -10.55 4.53
CA LEU A 276 -9.49 -9.12 4.46
C LEU A 276 -10.51 -8.42 3.57
N TYR A 277 -10.73 -7.14 3.77
CA TYR A 277 -11.52 -6.33 2.87
C TYR A 277 -10.67 -5.84 1.68
N GLY A 278 -11.27 -5.81 0.49
CA GLY A 278 -10.75 -5.19 -0.72
C GLY A 278 -11.88 -4.59 -1.54
N SER A 279 -11.68 -3.41 -2.12
CA SER A 279 -12.68 -2.72 -2.93
C SER A 279 -12.54 -2.94 -4.43
N ASP A 280 -11.33 -3.13 -4.90
CA ASP A 280 -10.97 -3.10 -6.33
C ASP A 280 -11.17 -1.70 -6.97
N TYR A 281 -11.10 -0.64 -6.15
CA TYR A 281 -11.15 0.74 -6.65
C TYR A 281 -9.89 1.03 -7.50
N PRO A 282 -9.98 1.71 -8.64
CA PRO A 282 -11.13 2.43 -9.21
C PRO A 282 -11.87 1.67 -10.34
N TYR A 283 -11.71 0.36 -10.47
CA TYR A 283 -12.31 -0.41 -11.57
C TYR A 283 -13.85 -0.43 -11.55
N PHE A 284 -14.43 -0.06 -10.43
CA PHE A 284 -15.90 0.15 -10.31
C PHE A 284 -16.18 1.56 -9.80
N ALA A 285 -17.33 2.09 -10.17
CA ALA A 285 -17.78 3.41 -9.70
C ALA A 285 -17.87 3.46 -8.18
N ALA A 286 -17.38 4.54 -7.57
CA ALA A 286 -17.35 4.73 -6.10
C ALA A 286 -18.71 4.45 -5.43
N THR A 287 -19.81 4.95 -6.02
CA THR A 287 -21.16 4.72 -5.50
C THR A 287 -21.56 3.24 -5.49
N ALA A 288 -21.12 2.46 -6.48
CA ALA A 288 -21.36 1.02 -6.54
C ALA A 288 -20.54 0.28 -5.47
N LEU A 289 -19.28 0.67 -5.26
CA LEU A 289 -18.41 0.09 -4.23
C LEU A 289 -18.91 0.38 -2.82
N ILE A 290 -19.40 1.59 -2.55
CA ILE A 290 -20.02 1.95 -1.27
C ILE A 290 -21.25 1.09 -0.99
N ALA A 291 -22.10 0.89 -2.00
CA ALA A 291 -23.27 0.04 -1.87
C ALA A 291 -22.88 -1.45 -1.67
N ALA A 292 -21.88 -1.93 -2.41
CA ALA A 292 -21.35 -3.30 -2.28
C ALA A 292 -20.78 -3.55 -0.88
N LYS A 293 -20.02 -2.60 -0.32
CA LYS A 293 -19.47 -2.69 1.03
C LYS A 293 -20.56 -2.80 2.09
N LYS A 294 -21.63 -1.98 2.00
CA LYS A 294 -22.78 -2.08 2.91
C LYS A 294 -23.49 -3.43 2.80
N SER A 295 -23.62 -3.96 1.58
CA SER A 295 -24.17 -5.29 1.35
C SER A 295 -23.26 -6.39 1.90
N LEU A 296 -21.93 -6.23 1.78
CA LEU A 296 -20.94 -7.14 2.36
C LEU A 296 -21.08 -7.23 3.89
N GLU A 297 -21.19 -6.10 4.58
CA GLU A 297 -21.35 -6.08 6.05
C GLU A 297 -22.57 -6.91 6.51
N ALA A 298 -23.68 -6.80 5.77
CA ALA A 298 -24.89 -7.60 6.05
C ALA A 298 -24.66 -9.11 5.80
N ARG A 299 -23.94 -9.47 4.73
CA ARG A 299 -23.58 -10.87 4.43
C ARG A 299 -22.63 -11.44 5.47
N LEU A 300 -21.58 -10.72 5.86
CA LEU A 300 -20.65 -11.15 6.90
C LEU A 300 -21.39 -11.49 8.18
N ALA A 301 -22.34 -10.64 8.59
CA ALA A 301 -23.18 -10.89 9.77
C ALA A 301 -24.05 -12.14 9.60
N ALA A 302 -24.61 -12.39 8.42
CA ALA A 302 -25.41 -13.57 8.12
C ALA A 302 -24.60 -14.87 8.21
N HIS A 303 -23.31 -14.83 7.87
CA HIS A 303 -22.35 -15.93 8.01
C HIS A 303 -21.70 -16.01 9.41
N GLY A 304 -22.13 -15.19 10.37
CA GLY A 304 -21.57 -15.17 11.73
C GLY A 304 -20.14 -14.61 11.80
N LEU A 305 -19.73 -13.85 10.80
CA LEU A 305 -18.42 -13.22 10.71
C LEU A 305 -18.46 -11.81 11.30
N ALA A 306 -17.45 -11.46 12.10
CA ALA A 306 -17.32 -10.14 12.67
C ALA A 306 -16.81 -9.16 11.59
N SER A 307 -17.67 -8.24 11.15
CA SER A 307 -17.31 -7.25 10.14
C SER A 307 -16.08 -6.42 10.54
N GLU A 308 -15.96 -6.07 11.83
CA GLU A 308 -14.83 -5.33 12.36
C GLU A 308 -13.48 -6.05 12.14
N ASP A 309 -13.46 -7.38 12.30
CA ASP A 309 -12.24 -8.16 12.06
C ASP A 309 -11.85 -8.13 10.58
N ILE A 310 -12.79 -8.32 9.67
CA ILE A 310 -12.55 -8.41 8.25
C ILE A 310 -12.24 -7.04 7.63
N LEU A 311 -12.96 -6.01 8.07
CA LEU A 311 -12.78 -4.67 7.54
C LEU A 311 -11.57 -3.93 8.13
N ALA A 312 -11.05 -4.37 9.29
CA ALA A 312 -10.00 -3.64 10.00
C ALA A 312 -8.95 -4.53 10.68
N ASN A 313 -9.36 -5.32 11.70
CA ASN A 313 -8.41 -5.93 12.63
C ASN A 313 -7.48 -6.97 11.98
N ASN A 314 -7.97 -7.73 10.98
CA ASN A 314 -7.18 -8.73 10.28
C ASN A 314 -6.04 -8.08 9.48
N ALA A 315 -6.33 -6.99 8.75
CA ALA A 315 -5.34 -6.23 8.00
C ALA A 315 -4.32 -5.56 8.94
N ALA A 316 -4.78 -4.99 10.05
CA ALA A 316 -3.89 -4.42 11.07
C ALA A 316 -2.92 -5.48 11.62
N ARG A 317 -3.41 -6.69 11.92
CA ARG A 317 -2.55 -7.81 12.35
C ARG A 317 -1.58 -8.26 11.26
N LEU A 318 -2.00 -8.24 10.00
CA LEU A 318 -1.16 -8.62 8.87
C LEU A 318 0.05 -7.70 8.74
N PHE A 319 -0.11 -6.39 8.89
CA PHE A 319 1.00 -5.44 8.84
C PHE A 319 1.84 -5.38 10.14
N GLY A 320 1.36 -5.98 11.23
CA GLY A 320 1.95 -5.96 12.55
C GLY A 320 1.24 -4.98 13.49
N ALA A 321 1.08 -5.35 14.77
CA ALA A 321 0.29 -4.63 15.75
C ALA A 321 0.78 -3.19 16.08
N ASP A 322 1.91 -2.77 15.52
CA ASP A 322 2.49 -1.44 15.65
C ASP A 322 2.14 -0.52 14.47
N MET A 323 1.18 -0.90 13.61
CA MET A 323 0.60 0.09 12.72
C MET A 323 -0.06 1.15 13.60
N PRO A 324 0.47 2.38 13.61
CA PRO A 324 -0.26 3.47 14.23
C PRO A 324 -1.51 3.70 13.36
N ILE A 325 -2.61 3.05 13.71
CA ILE A 325 -3.95 3.52 13.34
C ILE A 325 -4.08 4.83 14.11
N ARG A 326 -3.41 5.86 13.61
CA ARG A 326 -3.55 7.20 14.17
C ARG A 326 -4.87 7.72 13.65
N GLU A 327 -5.83 7.89 14.55
CA GLU A 327 -6.82 8.94 14.33
C GLU A 327 -6.03 10.22 14.08
N TYR A 328 -5.99 10.66 12.83
CA TYR A 328 -5.43 11.95 12.52
C TYR A 328 -6.40 12.99 13.08
N GLY A 329 -6.03 13.51 14.22
CA GLY A 329 -6.52 14.79 14.67
C GLY A 329 -6.26 15.84 13.57
N GLU A 330 -7.04 16.92 13.59
CA GLU A 330 -6.89 18.04 12.70
C GLU A 330 -5.40 18.44 12.56
N ARG A 331 -4.87 18.43 11.34
CA ARG A 331 -3.48 18.86 11.08
C ARG A 331 -3.23 20.21 11.70
N ILE A 332 -2.11 20.37 12.35
CA ILE A 332 -1.69 21.69 12.79
C ILE A 332 -0.88 22.32 11.66
N VAL A 333 -1.43 23.37 11.09
CA VAL A 333 -0.73 24.25 10.15
C VAL A 333 -0.55 25.59 10.82
N ARG A 334 0.69 25.99 10.99
CA ARG A 334 1.05 27.18 11.75
C ARG A 334 2.08 28.00 10.99
N LEU A 335 1.93 29.32 11.06
CA LEU A 335 2.92 30.26 10.60
C LEU A 335 3.59 30.91 11.82
N ALA A 336 4.89 30.74 11.96
CA ALA A 336 5.70 31.49 12.92
C ALA A 336 6.27 32.74 12.23
N GLU A 337 5.96 33.92 12.76
CA GLU A 337 6.57 35.19 12.37
C GLU A 337 7.60 35.56 13.45
N ILE A 338 8.86 35.65 13.06
CA ILE A 338 9.99 35.84 13.97
C ILE A 338 10.76 37.08 13.55
N GLU A 339 10.98 37.98 14.47
CA GLU A 339 11.89 39.12 14.29
C GLU A 339 13.16 38.86 15.11
N VAL A 340 14.31 38.89 14.44
CA VAL A 340 15.62 38.60 15.05
C VAL A 340 16.41 39.89 15.19
N TYR A 341 17.19 40.04 16.27
CA TYR A 341 18.11 41.16 16.39
C TYR A 341 19.14 41.13 15.25
N PRO A 342 19.41 42.24 14.55
CA PRO A 342 20.28 42.28 13.37
C PRO A 342 21.67 41.65 13.60
N GLU A 343 22.26 41.93 14.75
CA GLU A 343 23.58 41.43 15.16
C GLU A 343 23.59 39.92 15.47
N LYS A 344 22.42 39.34 15.64
CA LYS A 344 22.24 37.89 15.93
C LYS A 344 21.73 37.08 14.77
N LEU A 345 21.42 37.69 13.63
CA LEU A 345 20.77 37.04 12.51
C LEU A 345 21.54 35.82 12.00
N ASN A 346 22.84 35.94 11.78
CA ASN A 346 23.64 34.86 11.26
C ASN A 346 23.70 33.63 12.24
N GLU A 347 23.83 33.90 13.52
CA GLU A 347 23.83 32.89 14.57
C GLU A 347 22.47 32.20 14.66
N TYR A 348 21.37 32.96 14.58
CA TYR A 348 20.02 32.44 14.56
C TYR A 348 19.78 31.50 13.36
N MET A 349 20.21 31.90 12.16
CA MET A 349 20.04 31.10 10.94
C MET A 349 20.72 29.73 11.03
N GLU A 350 21.86 29.61 11.71
CA GLU A 350 22.52 28.31 11.94
C GLU A 350 21.66 27.41 12.85
N TYR A 351 21.10 27.95 13.92
CA TYR A 351 20.18 27.19 14.79
C TYR A 351 18.92 26.75 14.03
N ALA A 352 18.31 27.65 13.27
CA ALA A 352 17.09 27.37 12.50
C ALA A 352 17.33 26.30 11.44
N LYS A 353 18.47 26.33 10.74
CA LYS A 353 18.85 25.33 9.77
C LYS A 353 18.99 23.94 10.40
N VAL A 354 19.69 23.87 11.54
CA VAL A 354 19.93 22.60 12.25
C VAL A 354 18.60 22.00 12.71
N VAL A 355 17.76 22.76 13.40
CA VAL A 355 16.48 22.24 13.91
C VAL A 355 15.57 21.81 12.76
N GLY A 356 15.43 22.59 11.71
CA GLY A 356 14.62 22.24 10.56
C GLY A 356 15.07 20.94 9.87
N THR A 357 16.39 20.81 9.63
CA THR A 357 16.95 19.61 9.00
C THR A 357 16.76 18.35 9.86
N VAL A 358 17.04 18.45 11.16
CA VAL A 358 16.94 17.30 12.08
C VAL A 358 15.46 16.91 12.27
N SER A 359 14.57 17.86 12.47
CA SER A 359 13.13 17.57 12.63
C SER A 359 12.56 16.87 11.40
N MET A 360 12.86 17.38 10.21
CA MET A 360 12.40 16.76 8.96
C MET A 360 12.97 15.35 8.73
N ALA A 361 14.18 15.08 9.22
CA ALA A 361 14.83 13.79 9.03
C ALA A 361 14.41 12.73 10.08
N SER A 362 14.13 13.16 11.34
CA SER A 362 13.98 12.22 12.46
C SER A 362 12.60 12.19 13.10
N GLU A 363 11.71 13.13 12.78
CA GLU A 363 10.39 13.22 13.40
C GLU A 363 9.29 12.86 12.39
N PRO A 364 8.69 11.64 12.47
CA PRO A 364 7.66 11.20 11.52
C PRO A 364 6.40 12.08 11.52
N GLY A 365 6.12 12.76 12.64
CA GLY A 365 4.97 13.63 12.78
C GLY A 365 5.19 15.06 12.28
N VAL A 366 6.42 15.44 11.90
CA VAL A 366 6.72 16.72 11.26
C VAL A 366 6.60 16.55 9.75
N ILE A 367 5.48 17.06 9.19
CA ILE A 367 5.17 16.92 7.76
C ILE A 367 5.94 17.95 6.93
N GLY A 368 6.08 19.17 7.45
CA GLY A 368 6.78 20.23 6.75
C GLY A 368 7.26 21.35 7.67
N LEU A 369 8.48 21.80 7.45
CA LEU A 369 9.05 23.03 8.05
C LEU A 369 9.68 23.82 6.92
N PHE A 370 9.02 24.92 6.54
CA PHE A 370 9.49 25.76 5.45
C PHE A 370 9.87 27.15 5.98
N SER A 371 11.17 27.38 6.11
CA SER A 371 11.73 28.63 6.62
C SER A 371 11.99 29.61 5.49
N MET A 372 11.50 30.83 5.63
CA MET A 372 11.60 31.91 4.66
C MET A 372 12.15 33.17 5.33
N GLN A 373 12.97 33.93 4.63
CA GLN A 373 13.46 35.22 5.06
C GLN A 373 12.80 36.32 4.22
N ASP A 374 12.37 37.39 4.86
CA ASP A 374 11.81 38.54 4.16
C ASP A 374 12.89 39.22 3.29
N LYS A 375 12.59 39.48 2.02
CA LYS A 375 13.53 40.13 1.10
C LYS A 375 13.76 41.62 1.39
N ALA A 376 12.74 42.29 1.96
CA ALA A 376 12.81 43.70 2.24
C ALA A 376 13.41 43.98 3.63
N ASP A 377 13.19 43.07 4.60
CA ASP A 377 13.75 43.13 5.95
C ASP A 377 14.32 41.77 6.34
N PRO A 378 15.61 41.53 6.12
CA PRO A 378 16.25 40.25 6.41
C PRO A 378 16.16 39.79 7.87
N ASN A 379 15.81 40.66 8.80
CA ASN A 379 15.65 40.30 10.20
C ASN A 379 14.30 39.66 10.51
N LYS A 380 13.39 39.62 9.52
CA LYS A 380 12.13 38.88 9.59
C LYS A 380 12.21 37.53 8.96
N VAL A 381 11.94 36.53 9.75
CA VAL A 381 11.91 35.13 9.36
C VAL A 381 10.50 34.57 9.55
N TYR A 382 10.02 33.84 8.56
CA TYR A 382 8.74 33.15 8.60
C TYR A 382 9.00 31.66 8.53
N ILE A 383 8.33 30.87 9.36
CA ILE A 383 8.39 29.40 9.28
C ILE A 383 6.96 28.88 9.14
N LEU A 384 6.66 28.29 8.01
CA LEU A 384 5.44 27.50 7.85
C LEU A 384 5.71 26.12 8.43
N GLU A 385 4.95 25.78 9.45
CA GLU A 385 5.05 24.51 10.19
C GLU A 385 3.81 23.67 9.91
N VAL A 386 4.00 22.40 9.54
CA VAL A 386 2.93 21.43 9.31
C VAL A 386 3.21 20.19 10.14
N TYR A 387 2.31 19.86 11.04
CA TYR A 387 2.37 18.66 11.87
C TYR A 387 1.19 17.76 11.58
N ALA A 388 1.41 16.45 11.70
CA ALA A 388 0.39 15.42 11.46
C ALA A 388 -0.86 15.62 12.34
N ASP A 389 -0.64 15.97 13.60
CA ASP A 389 -1.67 16.20 14.61
C ASP A 389 -1.11 16.96 15.81
N ARG A 390 -1.95 17.18 16.83
CA ARG A 390 -1.55 17.84 18.06
C ARG A 390 -0.50 17.05 18.88
N GLU A 391 -0.52 15.73 18.81
CA GLU A 391 0.46 14.88 19.51
C GLU A 391 1.83 15.01 18.87
N ALA A 392 1.90 14.99 17.54
CA ALA A 392 3.14 15.22 16.79
C ALA A 392 3.75 16.57 17.10
N TYR A 393 2.93 17.63 17.16
CA TYR A 393 3.39 18.94 17.59
C TYR A 393 3.92 18.94 19.03
N GLN A 394 3.21 18.31 19.96
CA GLN A 394 3.66 18.20 21.36
C GLN A 394 4.96 17.39 21.49
N ALA A 395 5.08 16.32 20.72
CA ALA A 395 6.30 15.50 20.67
C ALA A 395 7.49 16.31 20.13
N HIS A 396 7.28 17.09 19.05
CA HIS A 396 8.29 17.99 18.50
C HIS A 396 8.85 18.95 19.56
N LEU A 397 7.99 19.57 20.36
CA LEU A 397 8.39 20.49 21.42
C LEU A 397 9.23 19.81 22.51
N GLN A 398 9.19 18.49 22.64
CA GLN A 398 9.96 17.73 23.65
C GLN A 398 11.30 17.21 23.12
N THR A 399 11.55 17.29 21.83
CA THR A 399 12.80 16.81 21.23
C THR A 399 14.02 17.60 21.73
N ALA A 400 15.15 16.92 21.79
CA ALA A 400 16.39 17.53 22.26
C ALA A 400 16.88 18.66 21.33
N HIS A 401 16.71 18.50 20.02
CA HIS A 401 17.10 19.50 19.02
C HIS A 401 16.21 20.72 19.04
N PHE A 402 14.89 20.56 19.26
CA PHE A 402 13.99 21.71 19.43
C PHE A 402 14.27 22.49 20.70
N LYS A 403 14.50 21.80 21.85
CA LYS A 403 14.88 22.45 23.10
C LYS A 403 16.17 23.23 22.96
N LYS A 404 17.19 22.62 22.32
CA LYS A 404 18.45 23.30 22.03
C LYS A 404 18.27 24.54 21.15
N TYR A 405 17.42 24.44 20.11
CA TYR A 405 17.08 25.59 19.28
C TYR A 405 16.40 26.69 20.12
N LYS A 406 15.35 26.34 20.85
CA LYS A 406 14.58 27.30 21.66
C LYS A 406 15.41 28.01 22.71
N GLU A 407 16.24 27.28 23.43
CA GLU A 407 17.14 27.83 24.46
C GLU A 407 18.25 28.66 23.84
N GLY A 408 18.89 28.16 22.78
CA GLY A 408 19.99 28.85 22.11
C GLY A 408 19.59 30.13 21.40
N THR A 409 18.33 30.26 20.97
CA THR A 409 17.84 31.43 20.23
C THR A 409 17.04 32.42 21.09
N ALA A 410 16.83 32.11 22.38
CA ALA A 410 15.95 32.90 23.25
C ALA A 410 16.36 34.40 23.35
N GLU A 411 17.65 34.69 23.37
CA GLU A 411 18.18 36.07 23.41
C GLU A 411 18.39 36.70 22.01
N MET A 412 18.17 35.90 20.95
CA MET A 412 18.33 36.38 19.58
C MET A 412 17.01 36.86 18.97
N VAL A 413 15.88 36.42 19.52
CA VAL A 413 14.54 36.71 19.01
C VAL A 413 14.00 37.95 19.71
N LYS A 414 13.72 38.96 18.91
CA LYS A 414 13.12 40.22 19.37
C LYS A 414 11.61 40.10 19.55
N SER A 415 10.96 39.37 18.62
CA SER A 415 9.54 39.07 18.71
C SER A 415 9.22 37.73 18.04
N LEU A 416 8.25 37.01 18.57
CA LEU A 416 7.70 35.77 18.02
C LEU A 416 6.18 35.83 18.05
N LYS A 417 5.55 35.61 16.91
CA LYS A 417 4.10 35.45 16.80
C LYS A 417 3.80 34.15 16.12
N LEU A 418 3.01 33.30 16.77
CA LEU A 418 2.52 32.03 16.22
C LEU A 418 1.07 32.23 15.76
N ILE A 419 0.81 31.93 14.50
CA ILE A 419 -0.51 32.07 13.87
C ILE A 419 -0.97 30.66 13.49
N ASP A 420 -1.97 30.16 14.19
CA ASP A 420 -2.65 28.93 13.82
C ASP A 420 -3.53 29.22 12.59
N THR A 421 -3.45 28.37 11.58
CA THR A 421 -4.16 28.55 10.32
C THR A 421 -4.96 27.31 9.98
N ASN A 422 -6.06 27.50 9.24
CA ASN A 422 -6.79 26.41 8.62
C ASN A 422 -6.38 26.37 7.15
N PRO A 423 -5.85 25.24 6.64
CA PRO A 423 -5.50 25.13 5.23
C PRO A 423 -6.77 25.27 4.37
N MET A 424 -6.77 26.26 3.46
CA MET A 424 -7.89 26.46 2.52
C MET A 424 -7.83 25.47 1.36
N ILE A 425 -6.63 24.97 1.05
CA ILE A 425 -6.35 23.98 0.00
C ILE A 425 -5.30 23.05 0.59
N THR A 426 -5.54 21.75 0.59
CA THR A 426 -4.57 20.73 1.01
C THR A 426 -3.58 20.39 -0.12
N ALA A 427 -3.29 21.35 -1.00
CA ALA A 427 -2.26 21.21 -2.00
C ALA A 427 -0.89 21.16 -1.33
N THR A 428 -0.11 20.28 -1.73
CA THR A 428 0.96 19.54 -1.11
C THR A 428 2.30 20.24 -1.10
N LEU A 429 2.94 20.27 0.05
CA LEU A 429 4.40 20.40 0.14
C LEU A 429 4.98 19.01 0.37
N SER A 430 5.56 18.38 -0.65
CA SER A 430 6.26 17.10 -0.49
C SER A 430 7.68 17.30 0.03
N LYS A 431 8.21 16.34 0.82
CA LYS A 431 9.62 16.35 1.27
C LYS A 431 10.63 16.39 0.10
N SER A 432 10.25 15.97 -1.09
CA SER A 432 11.08 15.95 -2.30
C SER A 432 11.21 17.29 -3.02
N ALA A 433 10.44 18.29 -2.65
CA ALA A 433 10.49 19.63 -3.26
C ALA A 433 11.56 20.56 -2.63
N ILE A 434 12.39 20.03 -1.71
CA ILE A 434 13.41 20.81 -0.98
C ILE A 434 14.80 20.21 -1.23
N GLN A 435 15.18 20.04 -2.49
CA GLN A 435 16.57 19.85 -2.91
C GLN A 435 17.06 21.01 -3.75
#